data_f01b6d95ad21cd3f0087c3f38d54b61a
#
_entry.id   f01b6d95ad21cd3f0087c3f38d54b61a
#
_cell.length_a   1.000
_cell.length_b   1.000
_cell.length_c   1.000
_cell.angle_alpha   90.00
_cell.angle_beta   90.00
_cell.angle_gamma   90.00
#
_symmetry.space_group_name_H-M   'P 1'
#
loop_
_entity.id
_entity.type
_entity.pdbx_description
1 polymer ?
#
loop_
_entity_poly.entity_id
_entity_poly.type
_entity_poly.pdbx_seq_one_letter_code
_entity_poly.pdbx_strand_id
1 'polypeptide(L)'
;MDRIQHLIQRIFPPAQPLAPGIYHYQAPADAPSPLRLHLRIDPDGEGVLIVNASTVLRLNQTAAELAYHLVKETPEAEIGTQMAARYRIQPEVALQDFRDLKQRLDTLIHTPDLDPVGFLGFERAAPNSSAVLAPYRLDCALTYRLTAPPGRDLAPVDRVKRELLTEEWQAILQKAWDAGVPHAILTGGEPTLRPDLPELIAFTEKIGMVCGLLTDGLRLTDRTYLQQILQAGLDHVMLLLDPTQEQSWEAVRDLVVADISTTVHLTVTSKNAEGIPALFDRLVQMQIKQLSLSTDDPALKDKLTSLRHLSAEKGLTLIWDLPVPYSSFHPVALELAEGEETDGAGRAWLYVEPDGDVLPAQGVNQVMGNLLTDPWETIWAHHA
;
A
#
# COMPACT_ATOMS: atom_id res chain seq x y z
N MET A 1 17.00 23.86 36.36
CA MET A 1 15.72 23.31 35.84
C MET A 1 15.53 21.83 36.18
N ASP A 2 16.55 21.00 36.26
CA ASP A 2 16.45 19.53 36.47
C ASP A 2 15.80 19.06 37.77
N ARG A 3 16.05 19.73 38.92
CA ARG A 3 15.51 19.26 40.24
C ARG A 3 14.00 19.39 40.34
N ILE A 4 13.41 20.41 39.76
CA ILE A 4 11.96 20.63 39.76
C ILE A 4 11.28 19.62 38.81
N GLN A 5 11.87 19.38 37.65
CA GLN A 5 11.38 18.37 36.73
C GLN A 5 11.46 16.95 37.32
N HIS A 6 12.55 16.59 37.98
CA HIS A 6 12.67 15.32 38.72
C HIS A 6 11.66 15.20 39.89
N LEU A 7 11.37 16.30 40.58
CA LEU A 7 10.36 16.29 41.65
C LEU A 7 8.95 16.13 41.08
N ILE A 8 8.64 16.82 39.99
CA ILE A 8 7.36 16.70 39.28
C ILE A 8 7.19 15.27 38.73
N GLN A 9 8.20 14.67 38.14
CA GLN A 9 8.16 13.30 37.65
C GLN A 9 8.01 12.25 38.77
N ARG A 10 8.51 12.53 39.96
CA ARG A 10 8.33 11.68 41.16
C ARG A 10 6.93 11.77 41.75
N ILE A 11 6.34 12.97 41.74
CA ILE A 11 4.98 13.22 42.26
C ILE A 11 3.93 12.85 41.21
N PHE A 12 4.27 12.99 39.95
CA PHE A 12 3.44 12.68 38.79
C PHE A 12 4.23 11.81 37.81
N PRO A 13 4.37 10.49 38.09
CA PRO A 13 5.01 9.61 37.13
C PRO A 13 4.27 9.73 35.79
N PRO A 14 5.00 9.76 34.67
CA PRO A 14 4.39 9.75 33.34
C PRO A 14 3.45 8.56 33.23
N ALA A 15 2.40 8.69 32.43
CA ALA A 15 1.54 7.57 32.12
C ALA A 15 2.41 6.44 31.54
N GLN A 16 2.18 5.22 31.99
CA GLN A 16 2.86 4.08 31.36
C GLN A 16 2.22 3.85 30.01
N PRO A 17 2.97 3.95 28.91
CA PRO A 17 2.41 3.70 27.59
C PRO A 17 1.91 2.26 27.47
N LEU A 18 1.05 2.01 26.51
CA LEU A 18 0.71 0.64 26.10
C LEU A 18 1.99 -0.11 25.71
N ALA A 19 1.97 -1.41 25.91
CA ALA A 19 3.07 -2.24 25.41
C ALA A 19 3.19 -2.10 23.90
N PRO A 20 4.41 -1.96 23.37
CA PRO A 20 4.62 -1.94 21.94
C PRO A 20 4.04 -3.21 21.28
N GLY A 21 3.48 -3.05 20.11
CA GLY A 21 2.89 -4.19 19.41
C GLY A 21 2.13 -3.80 18.16
N ILE A 22 1.65 -4.83 17.49
CA ILE A 22 0.90 -4.75 16.26
C ILE A 22 -0.49 -5.32 16.51
N TYR A 23 -1.51 -4.58 16.13
CA TYR A 23 -2.91 -4.91 16.39
C TYR A 23 -3.72 -4.70 15.11
N HIS A 24 -4.62 -5.64 14.83
CA HIS A 24 -5.41 -5.65 13.61
C HIS A 24 -6.89 -5.76 13.93
N TYR A 25 -7.70 -5.14 13.08
CA TYR A 25 -9.14 -5.32 13.00
C TYR A 25 -9.53 -5.44 11.54
N GLN A 26 -10.40 -6.41 11.24
CA GLN A 26 -11.03 -6.56 9.95
C GLN A 26 -12.53 -6.68 10.16
N ALA A 27 -13.29 -5.84 9.46
CA ALA A 27 -14.74 -5.92 9.50
C ALA A 27 -15.22 -7.26 8.95
N PRO A 28 -16.32 -7.81 9.49
CA PRO A 28 -16.93 -9.02 8.95
C PRO A 28 -17.26 -8.88 7.46
N ALA A 29 -17.23 -9.98 6.73
CA ALA A 29 -17.48 -10.00 5.29
C ALA A 29 -18.88 -9.50 4.87
N ASP A 30 -19.85 -9.52 5.79
CA ASP A 30 -21.20 -8.98 5.61
C ASP A 30 -21.38 -7.53 6.08
N ALA A 31 -20.27 -6.87 6.48
CA ALA A 31 -20.31 -5.46 6.84
C ALA A 31 -20.67 -4.57 5.62
N PRO A 32 -21.35 -3.43 5.84
CA PRO A 32 -21.76 -2.53 4.75
C PRO A 32 -20.61 -1.99 3.89
N SER A 33 -19.41 -1.92 4.46
CA SER A 33 -18.19 -1.50 3.77
C SER A 33 -16.99 -2.25 4.32
N PRO A 34 -16.02 -2.62 3.48
CA PRO A 34 -14.78 -3.24 3.94
C PRO A 34 -14.00 -2.24 4.80
N LEU A 35 -13.58 -2.69 5.99
CA LEU A 35 -12.76 -1.91 6.89
C LEU A 35 -11.65 -2.78 7.46
N ARG A 36 -10.41 -2.35 7.24
CA ARG A 36 -9.23 -2.93 7.87
C ARG A 36 -8.47 -1.85 8.61
N LEU A 37 -8.24 -2.08 9.89
CA LEU A 37 -7.43 -1.23 10.75
C LEU A 37 -6.17 -1.97 11.15
N HIS A 38 -5.04 -1.35 10.94
CA HIS A 38 -3.74 -1.86 11.32
C HIS A 38 -3.07 -0.83 12.22
N LEU A 39 -2.96 -1.13 13.50
CA LEU A 39 -2.38 -0.25 14.50
C LEU A 39 -1.01 -0.81 14.92
N ARG A 40 0.01 0.02 14.84
CA ARG A 40 1.32 -0.21 15.44
C ARG A 40 1.48 0.73 16.62
N ILE A 41 1.97 0.24 17.74
CA ILE A 41 2.32 1.01 18.92
C ILE A 41 3.80 0.89 19.15
N ASP A 42 4.48 2.02 19.19
CA ASP A 42 5.91 2.14 19.36
C ASP A 42 6.33 2.04 20.83
N PRO A 43 7.62 1.80 21.16
CA PRO A 43 8.11 1.70 22.54
C PRO A 43 7.86 2.95 23.40
N ASP A 44 7.73 4.14 22.80
CA ASP A 44 7.39 5.40 23.45
C ASP A 44 5.89 5.59 23.70
N GLY A 45 5.07 4.66 23.17
CA GLY A 45 3.61 4.67 23.27
C GLY A 45 2.91 5.49 22.18
N GLU A 46 3.64 6.16 21.30
CA GLU A 46 3.07 6.70 20.06
C GLU A 46 2.64 5.58 19.12
N GLY A 47 1.87 5.88 18.12
CA GLY A 47 1.40 4.84 17.21
C GLY A 47 1.13 5.32 15.80
N VAL A 48 0.96 4.36 14.92
CA VAL A 48 0.55 4.56 13.54
C VAL A 48 -0.69 3.71 13.27
N LEU A 49 -1.80 4.37 12.94
CA LEU A 49 -3.01 3.69 12.49
C LEU A 49 -3.10 3.77 10.97
N ILE A 50 -3.18 2.61 10.34
CA ILE A 50 -3.34 2.49 8.90
C ILE A 50 -4.76 1.99 8.62
N VAL A 51 -5.50 2.75 7.82
CA VAL A 51 -6.90 2.47 7.46
C VAL A 51 -6.93 2.04 5.99
N ASN A 52 -7.39 0.82 5.74
CA ASN A 52 -7.50 0.21 4.40
C ASN A 52 -6.21 0.31 3.56
N ALA A 53 -5.03 0.27 4.21
CA ALA A 53 -3.69 0.44 3.63
C ALA A 53 -3.47 1.74 2.81
N SER A 54 -4.44 2.64 2.79
CA SER A 54 -4.40 3.89 2.00
C SER A 54 -4.20 5.13 2.85
N THR A 55 -4.70 5.13 4.09
CA THR A 55 -4.63 6.27 5.00
C THR A 55 -3.75 5.95 6.19
N VAL A 56 -2.68 6.71 6.36
CA VAL A 56 -1.71 6.56 7.46
C VAL A 56 -1.88 7.72 8.43
N LEU A 57 -2.25 7.42 9.67
CA LEU A 57 -2.48 8.39 10.73
C LEU A 57 -1.42 8.20 11.84
N ARG A 58 -0.70 9.26 12.17
CA ARG A 58 0.23 9.26 13.30
C ARG A 58 -0.52 9.68 14.55
N LEU A 59 -0.36 8.91 15.60
CA LEU A 59 -1.11 9.04 16.82
C LEU A 59 -0.15 9.29 17.98
N ASN A 60 -0.42 10.32 18.78
CA ASN A 60 0.23 10.45 20.08
C ASN A 60 -0.23 9.33 21.02
N GLN A 61 0.40 9.18 22.17
CA GLN A 61 0.14 8.09 23.13
C GLN A 61 -1.35 7.93 23.46
N THR A 62 -2.07 9.03 23.71
CA THR A 62 -3.49 8.98 24.06
C THR A 62 -4.34 8.51 22.89
N ALA A 63 -4.11 9.05 21.69
CA ALA A 63 -4.83 8.66 20.49
C ALA A 63 -4.50 7.20 20.07
N ALA A 64 -3.26 6.75 20.28
CA ALA A 64 -2.84 5.38 20.03
C ALA A 64 -3.59 4.39 20.96
N GLU A 65 -3.79 4.74 22.23
CA GLU A 65 -4.58 3.92 23.16
C GLU A 65 -6.07 3.91 22.80
N LEU A 66 -6.63 5.06 22.40
CA LEU A 66 -8.02 5.10 21.91
C LEU A 66 -8.18 4.23 20.63
N ALA A 67 -7.22 4.30 19.69
CA ALA A 67 -7.20 3.45 18.53
C ALA A 67 -7.04 1.96 18.89
N TYR A 68 -6.24 1.64 19.91
CA TYR A 68 -6.12 0.28 20.43
C TYR A 68 -7.46 -0.26 20.91
N HIS A 69 -8.21 0.52 21.68
CA HIS A 69 -9.54 0.14 22.15
C HIS A 69 -10.52 -0.06 20.98
N LEU A 70 -10.40 0.76 19.93
CA LEU A 70 -11.19 0.59 18.72
C LEU A 70 -10.87 -0.71 18.01
N VAL A 71 -9.58 -0.99 17.76
CA VAL A 71 -9.08 -2.20 17.09
C VAL A 71 -9.41 -3.47 17.89
N LYS A 72 -9.40 -3.39 19.23
CA LYS A 72 -9.74 -4.50 20.15
C LYS A 72 -11.22 -4.62 20.43
N GLU A 73 -12.07 -3.76 19.88
CA GLU A 73 -13.51 -3.73 20.14
C GLU A 73 -13.83 -3.72 21.65
N THR A 74 -13.01 -2.98 22.41
CA THR A 74 -13.19 -2.88 23.87
C THR A 74 -14.57 -2.29 24.16
N PRO A 75 -15.37 -2.90 25.09
CA PRO A 75 -16.67 -2.34 25.47
C PRO A 75 -16.54 -0.88 25.94
N GLU A 76 -17.40 0.01 25.43
CA GLU A 76 -17.33 1.44 25.77
C GLU A 76 -17.38 1.71 27.29
N ALA A 77 -18.11 0.87 28.03
CA ALA A 77 -18.21 0.98 29.50
C ALA A 77 -16.85 0.80 30.23
N GLU A 78 -15.90 0.13 29.59
CA GLU A 78 -14.58 -0.12 30.17
C GLU A 78 -13.55 0.92 29.76
N ILE A 79 -13.67 1.52 28.58
CA ILE A 79 -12.68 2.44 27.98
C ILE A 79 -12.43 3.62 28.90
N GLY A 80 -13.49 4.32 29.35
CA GLY A 80 -13.36 5.47 30.23
C GLY A 80 -12.59 5.16 31.50
N THR A 81 -12.86 4.02 32.13
CA THR A 81 -12.19 3.61 33.38
C THR A 81 -10.72 3.25 33.13
N GLN A 82 -10.41 2.51 32.06
CA GLN A 82 -9.05 2.11 31.72
C GLN A 82 -8.18 3.32 31.37
N MET A 83 -8.68 4.23 30.54
CA MET A 83 -8.00 5.47 30.19
C MET A 83 -7.80 6.40 31.40
N ALA A 84 -8.83 6.56 32.26
CA ALA A 84 -8.75 7.38 33.46
C ALA A 84 -7.69 6.89 34.45
N ALA A 85 -7.55 5.57 34.59
CA ALA A 85 -6.54 4.97 35.46
C ALA A 85 -5.11 5.27 34.97
N ARG A 86 -4.92 5.36 33.64
CA ARG A 86 -3.62 5.57 33.04
C ARG A 86 -3.25 7.05 32.89
N TYR A 87 -4.17 7.88 32.38
CA TYR A 87 -3.90 9.28 32.02
C TYR A 87 -4.40 10.32 33.01
N ARG A 88 -5.00 9.91 34.15
CA ARG A 88 -5.54 10.81 35.18
C ARG A 88 -6.55 11.82 34.64
N ILE A 89 -7.36 11.42 33.71
CA ILE A 89 -8.47 12.18 33.13
C ILE A 89 -9.78 11.65 33.71
N GLN A 90 -10.86 12.40 33.56
CA GLN A 90 -12.18 11.91 33.94
C GLN A 90 -12.64 10.84 32.99
N PRO A 91 -13.26 9.74 33.47
CA PRO A 91 -13.72 8.64 32.58
C PRO A 91 -14.66 9.11 31.48
N GLU A 92 -15.50 10.10 31.77
CA GLU A 92 -16.46 10.66 30.83
C GLU A 92 -15.74 11.41 29.68
N VAL A 93 -14.65 12.13 29.99
CA VAL A 93 -13.83 12.82 28.99
C VAL A 93 -13.16 11.80 28.07
N ALA A 94 -12.54 10.77 28.63
CA ALA A 94 -11.91 9.71 27.84
C ALA A 94 -12.89 9.00 26.91
N LEU A 95 -14.10 8.73 27.40
CA LEU A 95 -15.15 8.10 26.61
C LEU A 95 -15.64 9.03 25.47
N GLN A 96 -15.73 10.33 25.74
CA GLN A 96 -16.08 11.30 24.71
C GLN A 96 -14.99 11.39 23.63
N ASP A 97 -13.72 11.46 24.01
CA ASP A 97 -12.59 11.47 23.07
C ASP A 97 -12.57 10.20 22.20
N PHE A 98 -12.89 9.04 22.78
CA PHE A 98 -13.03 7.79 22.03
C PHE A 98 -14.15 7.87 20.98
N ARG A 99 -15.32 8.37 21.36
CA ARG A 99 -16.47 8.52 20.44
C ARG A 99 -16.16 9.51 19.33
N ASP A 100 -15.48 10.60 19.66
CA ASP A 100 -15.06 11.61 18.70
C ASP A 100 -14.06 11.04 17.69
N LEU A 101 -13.07 10.26 18.15
CA LEU A 101 -12.14 9.55 17.26
C LEU A 101 -12.88 8.57 16.33
N LYS A 102 -13.77 7.74 16.90
CA LYS A 102 -14.57 6.78 16.13
C LYS A 102 -15.42 7.47 15.07
N GLN A 103 -16.11 8.55 15.43
CA GLN A 103 -16.93 9.32 14.48
C GLN A 103 -16.09 9.97 13.39
N ARG A 104 -14.91 10.50 13.70
CA ARG A 104 -14.00 11.09 12.72
C ARG A 104 -13.46 10.05 11.76
N LEU A 105 -13.07 8.88 12.25
CA LEU A 105 -12.64 7.76 11.41
C LEU A 105 -13.76 7.28 10.49
N ASP A 106 -14.98 7.15 11.02
CA ASP A 106 -16.16 6.77 10.24
C ASP A 106 -16.43 7.79 9.12
N THR A 107 -16.37 9.09 9.43
CA THR A 107 -16.51 10.15 8.42
C THR A 107 -15.42 10.07 7.36
N LEU A 108 -14.16 9.82 7.76
CA LEU A 108 -13.04 9.69 6.85
C LEU A 108 -13.21 8.50 5.88
N ILE A 109 -13.70 7.37 6.39
CA ILE A 109 -13.91 6.15 5.61
C ILE A 109 -15.03 6.34 4.58
N HIS A 110 -16.10 7.05 4.95
CA HIS A 110 -17.30 7.19 4.11
C HIS A 110 -17.33 8.46 3.26
N THR A 111 -16.34 9.34 3.38
CA THR A 111 -16.29 10.58 2.60
C THR A 111 -15.14 10.49 1.58
N PRO A 112 -15.43 10.26 0.30
CA PRO A 112 -14.42 10.25 -0.75
C PRO A 112 -13.64 11.58 -0.79
N ASP A 113 -12.36 11.50 -1.11
CA ASP A 113 -11.46 12.65 -1.32
C ASP A 113 -11.27 13.59 -0.10
N LEU A 114 -11.68 13.17 1.10
CA LEU A 114 -11.45 13.91 2.32
C LEU A 114 -9.97 13.83 2.70
N ASP A 115 -9.28 14.99 2.79
CA ASP A 115 -7.89 15.03 3.28
C ASP A 115 -7.82 14.61 4.75
N PRO A 116 -7.22 13.46 5.08
CA PRO A 116 -7.21 12.94 6.45
C PRO A 116 -6.50 13.88 7.42
N VAL A 117 -5.40 14.47 6.98
CA VAL A 117 -4.53 15.32 7.82
C VAL A 117 -5.23 16.62 8.16
N GLY A 118 -5.83 17.26 7.15
CA GLY A 118 -6.60 18.50 7.35
C GLY A 118 -7.86 18.28 8.17
N PHE A 119 -8.59 17.19 7.93
CA PHE A 119 -9.84 16.89 8.64
C PHE A 119 -9.64 16.48 10.10
N LEU A 120 -8.61 15.66 10.37
CA LEU A 120 -8.32 15.19 11.72
C LEU A 120 -7.50 16.21 12.53
N GLY A 121 -6.98 17.26 11.88
CA GLY A 121 -6.16 18.28 12.51
C GLY A 121 -4.75 17.80 12.91
N PHE A 122 -4.23 16.79 12.22
CA PHE A 122 -2.87 16.32 12.43
C PHE A 122 -1.84 17.24 11.77
N GLU A 123 -0.63 17.28 12.34
CA GLU A 123 0.48 17.95 11.69
C GLU A 123 0.91 17.20 10.43
N ARG A 124 1.15 17.93 9.34
CA ARG A 124 1.72 17.35 8.11
C ARG A 124 3.20 17.08 8.34
N ALA A 125 3.55 15.83 8.51
CA ALA A 125 4.93 15.40 8.39
C ALA A 125 5.30 15.21 6.91
N ALA A 126 6.58 15.42 6.56
CA ALA A 126 7.04 15.02 5.25
C ALA A 126 6.81 13.52 5.04
N PRO A 127 6.35 13.09 3.86
CA PRO A 127 6.20 11.66 3.58
C PRO A 127 7.49 10.92 3.95
N ASN A 128 7.36 9.77 4.59
CA ASN A 128 8.47 8.86 4.92
C ASN A 128 9.59 9.45 5.82
N SER A 129 9.33 10.56 6.55
CA SER A 129 10.33 11.30 7.33
C SER A 129 10.66 10.73 8.70
N SER A 130 9.91 9.74 9.20
CA SER A 130 10.14 9.15 10.52
C SER A 130 10.58 7.70 10.42
N ALA A 131 11.28 7.23 11.48
CA ALA A 131 11.55 5.82 11.66
C ALA A 131 10.22 5.04 11.70
N VAL A 132 10.15 3.95 10.94
CA VAL A 132 8.99 3.03 10.91
C VAL A 132 9.44 1.65 11.35
N LEU A 133 8.63 0.98 12.18
CA LEU A 133 8.93 -0.37 12.68
C LEU A 133 8.87 -1.43 11.57
N ALA A 134 8.10 -1.18 10.53
CA ALA A 134 8.01 -2.03 9.34
C ALA A 134 7.49 -1.17 8.16
N PRO A 135 7.71 -1.56 6.90
CA PRO A 135 7.19 -0.88 5.75
C PRO A 135 5.66 -0.89 5.75
N TYR A 136 5.06 0.05 5.03
CA TYR A 136 3.60 0.09 4.84
C TYR A 136 3.14 -0.86 3.73
N ARG A 137 4.05 -1.28 2.85
CA ARG A 137 3.74 -2.09 1.68
C ARG A 137 4.88 -3.04 1.32
N LEU A 138 4.50 -4.22 0.83
CA LEU A 138 5.39 -5.19 0.21
C LEU A 138 5.00 -5.37 -1.25
N ASP A 139 5.91 -5.05 -2.16
CA ASP A 139 5.75 -5.25 -3.60
C ASP A 139 6.31 -6.62 -3.98
N CYS A 140 5.43 -7.58 -4.28
CA CYS A 140 5.77 -8.97 -4.52
C CYS A 140 5.83 -9.26 -6.02
N ALA A 141 7.00 -9.31 -6.60
CA ALA A 141 7.20 -9.77 -7.98
C ALA A 141 7.03 -11.29 -8.04
N LEU A 142 5.83 -11.75 -8.35
CA LEU A 142 5.52 -13.17 -8.33
C LEU A 142 6.22 -13.94 -9.45
N THR A 143 6.48 -13.29 -10.57
CA THR A 143 7.11 -13.86 -11.77
C THR A 143 7.69 -12.75 -12.65
N TYR A 144 8.73 -13.04 -13.42
CA TYR A 144 9.21 -12.14 -14.47
C TYR A 144 8.80 -12.58 -15.87
N ARG A 145 7.88 -13.55 -15.98
CA ARG A 145 7.27 -13.91 -17.26
C ARG A 145 6.36 -12.79 -17.76
N LEU A 146 6.29 -12.63 -19.07
CA LEU A 146 5.50 -11.63 -19.77
C LEU A 146 4.50 -12.30 -20.71
N THR A 147 3.37 -11.65 -20.97
CA THR A 147 2.36 -12.09 -21.94
C THR A 147 2.90 -11.99 -23.38
N ALA A 148 3.70 -10.96 -23.65
CA ALA A 148 4.44 -10.84 -24.93
C ALA A 148 5.60 -11.85 -25.01
N PRO A 149 6.11 -12.17 -26.21
CA PRO A 149 7.25 -13.06 -26.35
C PRO A 149 8.40 -12.64 -25.45
N PRO A 150 9.05 -13.55 -24.71
CA PRO A 150 10.04 -13.22 -23.72
C PRO A 150 11.25 -12.54 -24.37
N GLY A 151 11.44 -11.26 -24.07
CA GLY A 151 12.69 -10.55 -24.32
C GLY A 151 13.47 -10.47 -23.01
N ARG A 152 14.70 -10.96 -22.96
CA ARG A 152 15.61 -10.81 -21.79
C ARG A 152 15.85 -9.35 -21.44
N ASP A 153 15.64 -8.47 -22.42
CA ASP A 153 15.79 -7.02 -22.28
C ASP A 153 14.55 -6.37 -21.64
N LEU A 154 13.43 -7.11 -21.50
CA LEU A 154 12.17 -6.57 -20.98
C LEU A 154 11.96 -6.81 -19.48
N ALA A 155 12.49 -7.92 -18.95
CA ALA A 155 12.38 -8.26 -17.53
C ALA A 155 13.65 -8.96 -17.05
N PRO A 156 14.04 -8.83 -15.76
CA PRO A 156 15.32 -9.31 -15.24
C PRO A 156 15.31 -10.83 -14.95
N VAL A 157 14.90 -11.63 -15.92
CA VAL A 157 14.73 -13.09 -15.78
C VAL A 157 16.02 -13.83 -15.40
N ASP A 158 17.18 -13.28 -15.75
CA ASP A 158 18.49 -13.88 -15.46
C ASP A 158 18.91 -13.66 -13.99
N ARG A 159 18.23 -12.78 -13.23
CA ARG A 159 18.48 -12.59 -11.78
C ARG A 159 17.85 -13.69 -10.94
N VAL A 160 16.80 -14.33 -11.44
CA VAL A 160 16.00 -15.30 -10.68
C VAL A 160 16.38 -16.72 -11.08
N LYS A 161 16.88 -17.50 -10.13
CA LYS A 161 17.24 -18.90 -10.37
C LYS A 161 16.01 -19.81 -10.48
N ARG A 162 15.01 -19.54 -9.67
CA ARG A 162 13.70 -20.21 -9.69
C ARG A 162 12.62 -19.29 -9.12
N GLU A 163 11.42 -19.46 -9.58
CA GLU A 163 10.26 -18.82 -8.95
C GLU A 163 9.84 -19.58 -7.68
N LEU A 164 9.39 -18.85 -6.66
CA LEU A 164 8.86 -19.42 -5.44
C LEU A 164 7.54 -20.17 -5.70
N LEU A 165 7.32 -21.23 -4.92
CA LEU A 165 6.08 -21.97 -4.88
C LEU A 165 5.00 -21.18 -4.12
N THR A 166 3.74 -21.62 -4.23
CA THR A 166 2.59 -21.02 -3.55
C THR A 166 2.80 -20.95 -2.05
N GLU A 167 3.20 -22.06 -1.43
CA GLU A 167 3.42 -22.16 0.02
C GLU A 167 4.60 -21.29 0.49
N GLU A 168 5.60 -21.10 -0.35
CA GLU A 168 6.74 -20.23 -0.04
C GLU A 168 6.31 -18.75 -0.06
N TRP A 169 5.50 -18.34 -1.03
CA TRP A 169 4.90 -17.01 -1.03
C TRP A 169 3.96 -16.79 0.15
N GLN A 170 3.14 -17.77 0.51
CA GLN A 170 2.29 -17.70 1.70
C GLN A 170 3.12 -17.51 2.98
N ALA A 171 4.26 -18.20 3.10
CA ALA A 171 5.18 -18.02 4.23
C ALA A 171 5.79 -16.61 4.27
N ILE A 172 6.14 -16.03 3.13
CA ILE A 172 6.64 -14.65 3.01
C ILE A 172 5.56 -13.65 3.41
N LEU A 173 4.34 -13.78 2.88
CA LEU A 173 3.21 -12.91 3.20
C LEU A 173 2.87 -12.97 4.69
N GLN A 174 2.86 -14.18 5.30
CA GLN A 174 2.64 -14.32 6.73
C GLN A 174 3.74 -13.65 7.55
N LYS A 175 5.02 -13.84 7.19
CA LYS A 175 6.16 -13.19 7.85
C LYS A 175 6.05 -11.66 7.79
N ALA A 176 5.68 -11.12 6.64
CA ALA A 176 5.49 -9.67 6.47
C ALA A 176 4.30 -9.15 7.31
N TRP A 177 3.19 -9.90 7.35
CA TRP A 177 2.04 -9.58 8.19
C TRP A 177 2.39 -9.57 9.67
N ASP A 178 3.10 -10.59 10.15
CA ASP A 178 3.53 -10.70 11.55
C ASP A 178 4.50 -9.58 11.94
N ALA A 179 5.27 -9.06 10.97
CA ALA A 179 6.12 -7.88 11.14
C ALA A 179 5.35 -6.56 11.09
N GLY A 180 4.07 -6.57 10.68
CA GLY A 180 3.22 -5.40 10.67
C GLY A 180 3.09 -4.71 9.32
N VAL A 181 3.33 -5.40 8.21
CA VAL A 181 3.08 -4.89 6.85
C VAL A 181 1.60 -5.11 6.50
N PRO A 182 0.80 -4.04 6.27
CA PRO A 182 -0.64 -4.19 6.06
C PRO A 182 -1.06 -4.42 4.61
N HIS A 183 -0.16 -4.25 3.65
CA HIS A 183 -0.50 -4.18 2.24
C HIS A 183 0.50 -4.97 1.39
N ALA A 184 -0.01 -5.85 0.55
CA ALA A 184 0.77 -6.58 -0.45
C ALA A 184 0.32 -6.18 -1.86
N ILE A 185 1.29 -5.88 -2.73
CA ILE A 185 1.09 -5.67 -4.16
C ILE A 185 1.65 -6.88 -4.90
N LEU A 186 0.81 -7.56 -5.65
CA LEU A 186 1.21 -8.67 -6.51
C LEU A 186 1.56 -8.12 -7.89
N THR A 187 2.83 -8.24 -8.27
CA THR A 187 3.43 -7.58 -9.44
C THR A 187 4.51 -8.45 -10.09
N GLY A 188 5.44 -7.84 -10.81
CA GLY A 188 6.61 -8.43 -11.46
C GLY A 188 6.65 -8.14 -12.96
N GLY A 189 6.54 -9.19 -13.79
CA GLY A 189 6.15 -9.11 -15.18
C GLY A 189 4.62 -9.15 -15.26
N GLU A 190 4.04 -10.34 -15.61
CA GLU A 190 2.60 -10.51 -15.64
C GLU A 190 2.14 -11.57 -14.61
N PRO A 191 1.65 -11.14 -13.44
CA PRO A 191 1.27 -12.05 -12.35
C PRO A 191 0.15 -13.01 -12.72
N THR A 192 -0.75 -12.61 -13.63
CA THR A 192 -1.88 -13.47 -14.05
C THR A 192 -1.44 -14.71 -14.82
N LEU A 193 -0.18 -14.78 -15.25
CA LEU A 193 0.40 -16.00 -15.84
C LEU A 193 0.62 -17.12 -14.82
N ARG A 194 0.58 -16.79 -13.52
CA ARG A 194 0.63 -17.80 -12.46
C ARG A 194 -0.74 -18.43 -12.26
N PRO A 195 -0.85 -19.76 -12.32
CA PRO A 195 -2.13 -20.44 -12.11
C PRO A 195 -2.63 -20.35 -10.67
N ASP A 196 -1.73 -20.16 -9.71
CA ASP A 196 -1.97 -20.07 -8.26
C ASP A 196 -2.24 -18.63 -7.76
N LEU A 197 -2.28 -17.63 -8.66
CA LEU A 197 -2.57 -16.25 -8.26
C LEU A 197 -3.87 -16.10 -7.44
N PRO A 198 -5.01 -16.73 -7.79
CA PRO A 198 -6.21 -16.64 -6.98
C PRO A 198 -6.04 -17.19 -5.56
N GLU A 199 -5.21 -18.23 -5.38
CA GLU A 199 -4.90 -18.79 -4.06
C GLU A 199 -4.05 -17.84 -3.22
N LEU A 200 -3.07 -17.17 -3.84
CA LEU A 200 -2.25 -16.15 -3.16
C LEU A 200 -3.10 -14.94 -2.73
N ILE A 201 -4.02 -14.47 -3.58
CA ILE A 201 -4.98 -13.41 -3.22
C ILE A 201 -5.84 -13.85 -2.03
N ALA A 202 -6.42 -15.06 -2.08
CA ALA A 202 -7.25 -15.59 -1.00
C ALA A 202 -6.48 -15.74 0.32
N PHE A 203 -5.21 -16.10 0.25
CA PHE A 203 -4.36 -16.15 1.44
C PHE A 203 -4.10 -14.77 2.02
N THR A 204 -3.80 -13.79 1.17
CA THR A 204 -3.56 -12.39 1.56
C THR A 204 -4.80 -11.80 2.26
N GLU A 205 -6.00 -12.02 1.70
CA GLU A 205 -7.27 -11.65 2.31
C GLU A 205 -7.48 -12.36 3.66
N LYS A 206 -7.25 -13.66 3.71
CA LYS A 206 -7.44 -14.48 4.91
C LYS A 206 -6.61 -14.01 6.11
N ILE A 207 -5.38 -13.55 5.88
CA ILE A 207 -4.53 -13.03 6.95
C ILE A 207 -4.82 -11.57 7.29
N GLY A 208 -5.64 -10.86 6.51
CA GLY A 208 -6.09 -9.50 6.77
C GLY A 208 -5.30 -8.40 6.07
N MET A 209 -4.39 -8.72 5.16
CA MET A 209 -3.69 -7.73 4.33
C MET A 209 -4.61 -7.20 3.25
N VAL A 210 -4.42 -5.93 2.87
CA VAL A 210 -4.97 -5.40 1.62
C VAL A 210 -4.16 -5.96 0.45
N CYS A 211 -4.84 -6.41 -0.59
CA CYS A 211 -4.24 -7.04 -1.76
C CYS A 211 -4.42 -6.22 -3.03
N GLY A 212 -3.34 -5.74 -3.61
CA GLY A 212 -3.32 -5.09 -4.92
C GLY A 212 -2.74 -5.97 -6.02
N LEU A 213 -3.20 -5.81 -7.25
CA LEU A 213 -2.69 -6.49 -8.44
C LEU A 213 -2.24 -5.48 -9.48
N LEU A 214 -1.01 -5.61 -9.96
CA LEU A 214 -0.49 -4.82 -11.07
C LEU A 214 -0.33 -5.74 -12.29
N THR A 215 -1.03 -5.43 -13.40
CA THR A 215 -1.19 -6.35 -14.54
C THR A 215 -1.36 -5.61 -15.86
N ASP A 216 -1.03 -6.25 -16.97
CA ASP A 216 -1.39 -5.78 -18.33
C ASP A 216 -2.91 -5.90 -18.60
N GLY A 217 -3.64 -6.60 -17.73
CA GLY A 217 -5.09 -6.74 -17.77
C GLY A 217 -5.64 -7.69 -18.84
N LEU A 218 -4.81 -8.24 -19.72
CA LEU A 218 -5.30 -9.03 -20.86
C LEU A 218 -6.09 -10.26 -20.41
N ARG A 219 -5.68 -10.92 -19.34
CA ARG A 219 -6.39 -12.07 -18.79
C ARG A 219 -7.67 -11.70 -18.04
N LEU A 220 -7.80 -10.44 -17.61
CA LEU A 220 -8.99 -9.96 -16.89
C LEU A 220 -10.21 -9.83 -17.80
N THR A 221 -10.05 -9.88 -19.13
CA THR A 221 -11.16 -9.97 -20.08
C THR A 221 -11.87 -11.33 -20.07
N ASP A 222 -11.24 -12.37 -19.49
CA ASP A 222 -11.96 -13.58 -19.10
C ASP A 222 -12.76 -13.31 -17.82
N ARG A 223 -14.06 -13.10 -17.99
CA ARG A 223 -14.98 -12.77 -16.89
C ARG A 223 -15.01 -13.83 -15.81
N THR A 224 -14.81 -15.09 -16.13
CA THR A 224 -14.77 -16.18 -15.14
C THR A 224 -13.53 -16.01 -14.27
N TYR A 225 -12.39 -15.73 -14.88
CA TYR A 225 -11.15 -15.48 -14.15
C TYR A 225 -11.23 -14.20 -13.32
N LEU A 226 -11.76 -13.10 -13.89
CA LEU A 226 -11.97 -11.85 -13.14
C LEU A 226 -12.84 -12.08 -11.91
N GLN A 227 -13.98 -12.76 -12.05
CA GLN A 227 -14.83 -13.10 -10.90
C GLN A 227 -14.11 -13.97 -9.87
N GLN A 228 -13.28 -14.91 -10.30
CA GLN A 228 -12.51 -15.76 -9.39
C GLN A 228 -11.56 -14.95 -8.51
N ILE A 229 -10.80 -14.00 -9.08
CA ILE A 229 -9.86 -13.19 -8.30
C ILE A 229 -10.58 -12.14 -7.41
N LEU A 230 -11.72 -11.62 -7.85
CA LEU A 230 -12.56 -10.74 -7.02
C LEU A 230 -13.13 -11.49 -5.81
N GLN A 231 -13.64 -12.70 -6.03
CA GLN A 231 -14.14 -13.56 -4.94
C GLN A 231 -13.03 -14.04 -4.00
N ALA A 232 -11.78 -14.08 -4.47
CA ALA A 232 -10.61 -14.36 -3.65
C ALA A 232 -10.22 -13.21 -2.73
N GLY A 233 -10.79 -12.00 -2.90
CA GLY A 233 -10.55 -10.86 -2.03
C GLY A 233 -9.55 -9.84 -2.59
N LEU A 234 -9.47 -9.70 -3.92
CA LEU A 234 -8.67 -8.64 -4.53
C LEU A 234 -9.30 -7.27 -4.24
N ASP A 235 -8.52 -6.33 -3.67
CA ASP A 235 -9.01 -5.02 -3.24
C ASP A 235 -8.87 -3.94 -4.31
N HIS A 236 -7.79 -3.95 -5.08
CA HIS A 236 -7.55 -2.95 -6.12
C HIS A 236 -6.65 -3.46 -7.25
N VAL A 237 -6.74 -2.80 -8.39
CA VAL A 237 -5.95 -3.12 -9.58
C VAL A 237 -5.24 -1.86 -10.09
N MET A 238 -3.98 -1.98 -10.47
CA MET A 238 -3.36 -1.07 -11.42
C MET A 238 -3.20 -1.79 -12.76
N LEU A 239 -3.88 -1.26 -13.79
CA LEU A 239 -3.85 -1.80 -15.14
C LEU A 239 -2.88 -1.00 -16.00
N LEU A 240 -1.88 -1.68 -16.57
CA LEU A 240 -0.97 -1.11 -17.57
C LEU A 240 -1.70 -1.05 -18.91
N LEU A 241 -2.17 0.14 -19.27
CA LEU A 241 -2.95 0.32 -20.48
C LEU A 241 -2.03 0.41 -21.71
N ASP A 242 -2.18 -0.54 -22.63
CA ASP A 242 -1.72 -0.36 -24.01
C ASP A 242 -2.85 0.29 -24.82
N PRO A 243 -2.76 1.60 -25.13
CA PRO A 243 -3.83 2.30 -25.80
C PRO A 243 -4.05 1.85 -27.25
N THR A 244 -3.13 1.06 -27.81
CA THR A 244 -3.21 0.52 -29.18
C THR A 244 -3.96 -0.81 -29.26
N GLN A 245 -4.17 -1.49 -28.12
CA GLN A 245 -4.84 -2.78 -28.05
C GLN A 245 -6.29 -2.63 -27.54
N GLU A 246 -7.26 -3.06 -28.33
CA GLU A 246 -8.67 -2.99 -27.91
C GLU A 246 -8.96 -3.88 -26.69
N GLN A 247 -8.29 -5.03 -26.57
CA GLN A 247 -8.42 -5.92 -25.40
C GLN A 247 -8.02 -5.23 -24.09
N SER A 248 -7.00 -4.36 -24.12
CA SER A 248 -6.60 -3.57 -22.95
C SER A 248 -7.72 -2.59 -22.51
N TRP A 249 -8.43 -1.99 -23.48
CA TRP A 249 -9.61 -1.15 -23.19
C TRP A 249 -10.83 -1.97 -22.74
N GLU A 250 -10.95 -3.22 -23.20
CA GLU A 250 -11.97 -4.14 -22.70
C GLU A 250 -11.75 -4.46 -21.22
N ALA A 251 -10.49 -4.74 -20.85
CA ALA A 251 -10.13 -4.94 -19.44
C ALA A 251 -10.50 -3.73 -18.57
N VAL A 252 -10.26 -2.49 -19.04
CA VAL A 252 -10.68 -1.27 -18.32
C VAL A 252 -12.21 -1.25 -18.12
N ARG A 253 -12.99 -1.57 -19.17
CA ARG A 253 -14.46 -1.63 -19.07
C ARG A 253 -14.93 -2.69 -18.07
N ASP A 254 -14.35 -3.88 -18.11
CA ASP A 254 -14.74 -4.98 -17.24
C ASP A 254 -14.41 -4.67 -15.75
N LEU A 255 -13.27 -4.02 -15.48
CA LEU A 255 -12.92 -3.56 -14.14
C LEU A 255 -13.87 -2.46 -13.61
N VAL A 256 -14.26 -1.51 -14.46
CA VAL A 256 -15.25 -0.49 -14.08
C VAL A 256 -16.61 -1.12 -13.77
N VAL A 257 -17.07 -2.09 -14.59
CA VAL A 257 -18.31 -2.82 -14.35
C VAL A 257 -18.24 -3.65 -13.06
N ALA A 258 -17.07 -4.18 -12.73
CA ALA A 258 -16.84 -4.93 -11.50
C ALA A 258 -16.78 -4.05 -10.23
N ASP A 259 -16.78 -2.72 -10.40
CA ASP A 259 -16.72 -1.73 -9.31
C ASP A 259 -15.52 -1.93 -8.37
N ILE A 260 -14.39 -2.41 -8.92
CA ILE A 260 -13.15 -2.53 -8.16
C ILE A 260 -12.32 -1.25 -8.30
N SER A 261 -11.66 -0.83 -7.22
CA SER A 261 -10.73 0.30 -7.24
C SER A 261 -9.66 0.10 -8.32
N THR A 262 -9.69 0.94 -9.36
CA THR A 262 -8.84 0.78 -10.55
C THR A 262 -8.01 2.02 -10.80
N THR A 263 -6.69 1.85 -10.80
CA THR A 263 -5.72 2.83 -11.30
C THR A 263 -5.32 2.42 -12.72
N VAL A 264 -5.38 3.34 -13.67
CA VAL A 264 -4.83 3.10 -15.01
C VAL A 264 -3.43 3.67 -15.09
N HIS A 265 -2.46 2.86 -15.49
CA HIS A 265 -1.09 3.31 -15.74
C HIS A 265 -0.89 3.56 -17.24
N LEU A 266 -0.30 4.71 -17.57
CA LEU A 266 0.14 5.08 -18.91
C LEU A 266 1.62 5.43 -18.90
N THR A 267 2.40 4.73 -19.73
CA THR A 267 3.78 5.13 -20.00
C THR A 267 3.81 6.14 -21.14
N VAL A 268 4.36 7.32 -20.86
CA VAL A 268 4.55 8.40 -21.83
C VAL A 268 5.83 8.14 -22.60
N THR A 269 5.71 7.99 -23.92
CA THR A 269 6.82 7.76 -24.84
C THR A 269 6.88 8.89 -25.87
N SER A 270 7.98 9.04 -26.56
CA SER A 270 8.11 10.00 -27.68
C SER A 270 7.07 9.78 -28.79
N LYS A 271 6.52 8.56 -28.89
CA LYS A 271 5.53 8.19 -29.93
C LYS A 271 4.10 8.55 -29.53
N ASN A 272 3.77 8.53 -28.24
CA ASN A 272 2.38 8.71 -27.76
C ASN A 272 2.12 10.02 -27.02
N ALA A 273 3.17 10.76 -26.64
CA ALA A 273 3.07 11.93 -25.77
C ALA A 273 2.03 12.98 -26.21
N GLU A 274 1.88 13.20 -27.52
CA GLU A 274 0.90 14.15 -28.06
C GLU A 274 -0.53 13.63 -28.03
N GLY A 275 -0.72 12.31 -28.00
CA GLY A 275 -2.03 11.65 -27.91
C GLY A 275 -2.56 11.47 -26.49
N ILE A 276 -1.70 11.58 -25.46
CA ILE A 276 -2.08 11.34 -24.05
C ILE A 276 -3.28 12.19 -23.59
N PRO A 277 -3.38 13.50 -23.90
CA PRO A 277 -4.55 14.29 -23.50
C PRO A 277 -5.89 13.72 -23.94
N ALA A 278 -5.97 13.14 -25.13
CA ALA A 278 -7.18 12.48 -25.63
C ALA A 278 -7.47 11.16 -24.91
N LEU A 279 -6.42 10.45 -24.43
CA LEU A 279 -6.59 9.26 -23.59
C LEU A 279 -7.19 9.63 -22.23
N PHE A 280 -6.78 10.76 -21.65
CA PHE A 280 -7.39 11.24 -20.40
C PHE A 280 -8.89 11.48 -20.57
N ASP A 281 -9.32 12.15 -21.66
CA ASP A 281 -10.73 12.37 -21.94
C ASP A 281 -11.50 11.04 -22.06
N ARG A 282 -10.91 10.05 -22.72
CA ARG A 282 -11.50 8.72 -22.83
C ARG A 282 -11.59 8.00 -21.48
N LEU A 283 -10.56 8.07 -20.63
CA LEU A 283 -10.58 7.49 -19.29
C LEU A 283 -11.64 8.13 -18.40
N VAL A 284 -11.76 9.48 -18.42
CA VAL A 284 -12.80 10.19 -17.68
C VAL A 284 -14.20 9.78 -18.15
N GLN A 285 -14.42 9.65 -19.46
CA GLN A 285 -15.69 9.16 -20.02
C GLN A 285 -16.01 7.73 -19.57
N MET A 286 -14.99 6.91 -19.34
CA MET A 286 -15.11 5.55 -18.79
C MET A 286 -15.22 5.52 -17.28
N GLN A 287 -15.32 6.67 -16.60
CA GLN A 287 -15.43 6.80 -15.14
C GLN A 287 -14.18 6.36 -14.36
N ILE A 288 -13.03 6.27 -15.01
CA ILE A 288 -11.74 6.10 -14.33
C ILE A 288 -11.42 7.39 -13.57
N LYS A 289 -11.04 7.24 -12.31
CA LYS A 289 -10.70 8.36 -11.41
C LYS A 289 -9.21 8.40 -11.08
N GLN A 290 -8.52 7.27 -11.13
CA GLN A 290 -7.13 7.15 -10.69
C GLN A 290 -6.21 6.88 -11.87
N LEU A 291 -5.11 7.62 -11.92
CA LEU A 291 -4.11 7.56 -12.98
C LEU A 291 -2.71 7.46 -12.39
N SER A 292 -1.87 6.64 -12.99
CA SER A 292 -0.43 6.61 -12.76
C SER A 292 0.28 6.93 -14.08
N LEU A 293 1.34 7.73 -14.02
CA LEU A 293 2.10 8.15 -15.20
C LEU A 293 3.60 7.93 -14.98
N SER A 294 4.23 7.26 -15.93
CA SER A 294 5.69 7.18 -16.04
C SER A 294 6.15 7.62 -17.43
N THR A 295 7.45 7.64 -17.65
CA THR A 295 8.05 7.82 -18.99
C THR A 295 9.20 6.85 -19.18
N ASP A 296 9.40 6.40 -20.40
CA ASP A 296 10.55 5.60 -20.84
C ASP A 296 11.75 6.46 -21.29
N ASP A 297 11.61 7.79 -21.29
CA ASP A 297 12.64 8.71 -21.77
C ASP A 297 12.81 9.90 -20.82
N PRO A 298 13.98 10.06 -20.19
CA PRO A 298 14.27 11.21 -19.33
C PRO A 298 14.08 12.57 -20.02
N ALA A 299 14.20 12.64 -21.34
CA ALA A 299 13.94 13.85 -22.11
C ALA A 299 12.47 14.31 -22.08
N LEU A 300 11.55 13.43 -21.70
CA LEU A 300 10.13 13.73 -21.57
C LEU A 300 9.71 14.19 -20.16
N LYS A 301 10.64 14.42 -19.23
CA LYS A 301 10.36 14.80 -17.84
C LYS A 301 9.46 16.05 -17.73
N ASP A 302 9.74 17.08 -18.53
CA ASP A 302 8.93 18.30 -18.55
C ASP A 302 7.54 18.06 -19.15
N LYS A 303 7.44 17.24 -20.18
CA LYS A 303 6.18 16.82 -20.77
C LYS A 303 5.36 16.01 -19.78
N LEU A 304 5.99 15.08 -19.08
CA LEU A 304 5.35 14.29 -18.02
C LEU A 304 4.78 15.19 -16.93
N THR A 305 5.54 16.19 -16.47
CA THR A 305 5.07 17.17 -15.48
C THR A 305 3.85 17.94 -15.99
N SER A 306 3.88 18.39 -17.24
CA SER A 306 2.74 19.07 -17.85
C SER A 306 1.49 18.17 -17.95
N LEU A 307 1.68 16.90 -18.29
CA LEU A 307 0.59 15.92 -18.37
C LEU A 307 0.00 15.60 -16.97
N ARG A 308 0.84 15.60 -15.93
CA ARG A 308 0.37 15.45 -14.55
C ARG A 308 -0.53 16.61 -14.11
N HIS A 309 -0.19 17.84 -14.46
CA HIS A 309 -1.06 18.99 -14.21
C HIS A 309 -2.38 18.88 -14.99
N LEU A 310 -2.31 18.52 -16.26
CA LEU A 310 -3.50 18.37 -17.11
C LEU A 310 -4.42 17.25 -16.58
N SER A 311 -3.87 16.14 -16.07
CA SER A 311 -4.69 15.07 -15.51
C SER A 311 -5.50 15.54 -14.30
N ALA A 312 -4.88 16.33 -13.42
CA ALA A 312 -5.56 16.94 -12.28
C ALA A 312 -6.66 17.92 -12.71
N GLU A 313 -6.42 18.75 -13.73
CA GLU A 313 -7.44 19.64 -14.31
C GLU A 313 -8.65 18.89 -14.87
N LYS A 314 -8.45 17.65 -15.36
CA LYS A 314 -9.50 16.76 -15.85
C LYS A 314 -10.18 15.94 -14.75
N GLY A 315 -9.80 16.12 -13.47
CA GLY A 315 -10.36 15.41 -12.32
C GLY A 315 -9.83 13.99 -12.12
N LEU A 316 -8.67 13.67 -12.72
CA LEU A 316 -7.98 12.40 -12.48
C LEU A 316 -7.02 12.56 -11.29
N THR A 317 -7.16 11.69 -10.29
CA THR A 317 -6.28 11.63 -9.13
C THR A 317 -5.01 10.85 -9.48
N LEU A 318 -3.84 11.47 -9.27
CA LEU A 318 -2.56 10.81 -9.50
C LEU A 318 -2.20 9.88 -8.36
N ILE A 319 -1.89 8.64 -8.70
CA ILE A 319 -1.32 7.64 -7.80
C ILE A 319 0.19 7.59 -8.03
N TRP A 320 0.93 7.68 -6.94
CA TRP A 320 2.38 7.74 -6.92
C TRP A 320 2.96 6.49 -6.25
N ASP A 321 4.24 6.25 -6.48
CA ASP A 321 5.06 5.27 -5.74
C ASP A 321 4.64 3.79 -5.88
N LEU A 322 3.77 3.46 -6.83
CA LEU A 322 3.55 2.06 -7.20
C LEU A 322 4.65 1.62 -8.19
N PRO A 323 5.17 0.40 -8.06
CA PRO A 323 6.08 -0.15 -9.06
C PRO A 323 5.35 -0.27 -10.40
N VAL A 324 6.07 -0.13 -11.50
CA VAL A 324 5.50 -0.37 -12.83
C VAL A 324 5.95 -1.75 -13.28
N PRO A 325 5.04 -2.72 -13.49
CA PRO A 325 5.41 -4.05 -13.94
C PRO A 325 6.27 -4.03 -15.21
N TYR A 326 7.25 -4.90 -15.26
CA TYR A 326 8.08 -5.02 -16.44
C TYR A 326 7.24 -5.35 -17.67
N SER A 327 7.51 -4.66 -18.75
CA SER A 327 6.76 -4.78 -20.00
C SER A 327 7.57 -4.17 -21.16
N SER A 328 7.00 -4.20 -22.37
CA SER A 328 7.55 -3.45 -23.50
C SER A 328 7.58 -1.93 -23.29
N PHE A 329 6.74 -1.41 -22.38
CA PHE A 329 6.67 0.01 -22.02
C PHE A 329 7.52 0.35 -20.79
N HIS A 330 7.89 -0.65 -20.00
CA HIS A 330 8.76 -0.51 -18.85
C HIS A 330 9.82 -1.64 -18.84
N PRO A 331 10.78 -1.60 -19.78
CA PRO A 331 11.83 -2.61 -19.87
C PRO A 331 12.86 -2.46 -18.75
N VAL A 332 13.53 -3.55 -18.40
CA VAL A 332 14.58 -3.58 -17.37
C VAL A 332 15.71 -2.56 -17.59
N ALA A 333 15.92 -2.16 -18.83
CA ALA A 333 16.94 -1.13 -19.15
C ALA A 333 16.65 0.24 -18.50
N LEU A 334 15.41 0.54 -18.16
CA LEU A 334 15.06 1.78 -17.45
C LEU A 334 15.59 1.80 -16.01
N GLU A 335 15.73 0.68 -15.35
CA GLU A 335 16.32 0.60 -14.01
C GLU A 335 17.73 1.18 -13.95
N LEU A 336 18.48 1.09 -15.04
CA LEU A 336 19.85 1.59 -15.13
C LEU A 336 19.91 3.12 -15.33
N ALA A 337 18.81 3.72 -15.77
CA ALA A 337 18.71 5.13 -16.09
C ALA A 337 18.17 5.97 -14.91
N GLU A 338 17.43 5.38 -14.00
CA GLU A 338 16.79 6.03 -12.85
C GLU A 338 17.69 6.00 -11.60
N GLY A 339 18.92 6.42 -11.66
CA GLY A 339 19.85 6.48 -10.53
C GLY A 339 19.44 7.37 -9.35
N GLU A 340 18.17 7.77 -9.24
CA GLU A 340 17.59 8.50 -8.11
C GLU A 340 16.82 7.52 -7.24
N GLU A 341 17.26 7.32 -5.99
CA GLU A 341 16.49 6.61 -4.97
C GLU A 341 15.13 7.30 -4.78
N THR A 342 14.05 6.56 -5.02
CA THR A 342 12.71 7.05 -4.74
C THR A 342 12.57 7.29 -3.23
N ASP A 343 12.10 8.46 -2.82
CA ASP A 343 11.86 8.73 -1.39
C ASP A 343 10.88 7.71 -0.82
N GLY A 344 11.32 6.97 0.19
CA GLY A 344 10.57 5.85 0.79
C GLY A 344 11.05 4.45 0.41
N ALA A 345 11.90 4.31 -0.62
CA ALA A 345 12.51 3.03 -0.98
C ALA A 345 13.26 2.42 0.21
N GLY A 346 13.02 1.14 0.48
CA GLY A 346 13.64 0.44 1.62
C GLY A 346 13.08 0.82 2.99
N ARG A 347 12.19 1.80 3.10
CA ARG A 347 11.56 2.25 4.36
C ARG A 347 10.04 2.17 4.34
N ALA A 348 9.40 2.81 3.37
CA ALA A 348 7.94 2.81 3.25
C ALA A 348 7.43 1.56 2.50
N TRP A 349 8.24 1.03 1.62
CA TRP A 349 7.99 -0.23 0.91
C TRP A 349 9.28 -1.02 0.70
N LEU A 350 9.11 -2.30 0.44
CA LEU A 350 10.14 -3.23 -0.02
C LEU A 350 9.65 -3.93 -1.28
N TYR A 351 10.58 -4.31 -2.13
CA TYR A 351 10.33 -5.11 -3.32
C TYR A 351 10.91 -6.51 -3.16
N VAL A 352 10.13 -7.55 -3.43
CA VAL A 352 10.54 -8.95 -3.30
C VAL A 352 10.57 -9.59 -4.67
N GLU A 353 11.73 -10.07 -5.08
CA GLU A 353 11.93 -10.77 -6.34
C GLU A 353 11.29 -12.17 -6.34
N PRO A 354 11.08 -12.80 -7.53
CA PRO A 354 10.40 -14.09 -7.62
C PRO A 354 11.07 -15.27 -6.89
N ASP A 355 12.31 -15.12 -6.42
CA ASP A 355 13.05 -16.10 -5.60
C ASP A 355 13.15 -15.71 -4.13
N GLY A 356 12.49 -14.62 -3.74
CA GLY A 356 12.42 -14.16 -2.36
C GLY A 356 13.48 -13.15 -1.95
N ASP A 357 14.40 -12.77 -2.83
CA ASP A 357 15.37 -11.73 -2.56
C ASP A 357 14.67 -10.38 -2.39
N VAL A 358 15.10 -9.60 -1.41
CA VAL A 358 14.50 -8.32 -1.03
C VAL A 358 15.36 -7.18 -1.53
N LEU A 359 14.73 -6.25 -2.23
CA LEU A 359 15.31 -5.00 -2.70
C LEU A 359 14.63 -3.81 -2.01
N PRO A 360 15.30 -2.65 -1.87
CA PRO A 360 14.69 -1.43 -1.36
C PRO A 360 13.46 -0.98 -2.20
N ALA A 361 13.54 -1.12 -3.51
CA ALA A 361 12.47 -0.86 -4.48
C ALA A 361 12.76 -1.60 -5.78
N GLN A 362 11.78 -1.67 -6.68
CA GLN A 362 12.00 -2.12 -8.05
C GLN A 362 13.13 -1.28 -8.68
N GLY A 363 14.09 -1.94 -9.33
CA GLY A 363 15.21 -1.27 -10.00
C GLY A 363 16.40 -0.94 -9.09
N VAL A 364 16.26 -0.98 -7.79
CA VAL A 364 17.37 -0.78 -6.84
C VAL A 364 18.04 -2.13 -6.56
N ASN A 365 19.06 -2.48 -7.33
CA ASN A 365 19.71 -3.79 -7.33
C ASN A 365 20.65 -4.02 -6.11
N GLN A 366 20.15 -3.72 -4.91
CA GLN A 366 20.83 -3.98 -3.64
C GLN A 366 20.04 -5.02 -2.85
N VAL A 367 20.49 -6.26 -2.85
CA VAL A 367 19.85 -7.32 -2.07
C VAL A 367 20.07 -7.08 -0.58
N MET A 368 18.98 -6.92 0.16
CA MET A 368 18.96 -6.71 1.62
C MET A 368 18.91 -8.03 2.39
N GLY A 369 18.55 -9.11 1.75
CA GLY A 369 18.38 -10.45 2.28
C GLY A 369 17.33 -11.22 1.50
N ASN A 370 16.91 -12.39 1.99
CA ASN A 370 15.87 -13.20 1.34
C ASN A 370 14.76 -13.51 2.34
N LEU A 371 13.51 -13.11 2.02
CA LEU A 371 12.38 -13.25 2.93
C LEU A 371 11.98 -14.70 3.21
N LEU A 372 12.33 -15.64 2.34
CA LEU A 372 12.07 -17.05 2.58
C LEU A 372 13.01 -17.62 3.67
N THR A 373 14.31 -17.28 3.58
CA THR A 373 15.35 -17.90 4.41
C THR A 373 15.76 -17.09 5.62
N ASP A 374 15.75 -15.78 5.54
CA ASP A 374 16.29 -14.90 6.58
C ASP A 374 15.20 -14.46 7.58
N PRO A 375 15.56 -14.25 8.86
CA PRO A 375 14.68 -13.59 9.82
C PRO A 375 14.34 -12.17 9.38
N TRP A 376 13.12 -11.72 9.68
CA TRP A 376 12.69 -10.36 9.37
C TRP A 376 13.64 -9.29 9.93
N GLU A 377 14.07 -9.47 11.17
CA GLU A 377 14.93 -8.54 11.88
C GLU A 377 16.28 -8.33 11.18
N THR A 378 16.77 -9.35 10.50
CA THR A 378 18.04 -9.26 9.73
C THR A 378 17.85 -8.39 8.49
N ILE A 379 16.71 -8.52 7.79
CA ILE A 379 16.38 -7.75 6.59
C ILE A 379 16.10 -6.30 6.98
N TRP A 380 15.36 -6.08 8.07
CA TRP A 380 14.90 -4.77 8.49
C TRP A 380 15.93 -3.96 9.30
N ALA A 381 16.93 -4.61 9.92
CA ALA A 381 17.94 -3.95 10.77
C ALA A 381 18.76 -2.85 10.08
N HIS A 382 18.76 -2.79 8.77
CA HIS A 382 19.49 -1.78 8.00
C HIS A 382 18.75 -0.42 7.90
N HIS A 383 17.52 -0.30 8.45
CA HIS A 383 16.65 0.85 8.28
C HIS A 383 16.00 1.36 9.59
N ALA A 384 16.32 0.74 10.75
CA ALA A 384 15.87 1.14 12.08
C ALA A 384 16.75 2.24 12.70
#